data_fd09e28a5204879f0f6bd48be06d02bf
#
_entry.id   fd09e28a5204879f0f6bd48be06d02bf
#
_cell.length_a   1.000
_cell.length_b   1.000
_cell.length_c   1.000
_cell.angle_alpha   90.00
_cell.angle_beta   90.00
_cell.angle_gamma   90.00
#
_symmetry.space_group_name_H-M   'P 1'
#
loop_
_entity.id
_entity.type
_entity.pdbx_description
1 polymer ?
#
loop_
_entity_poly.entity_id
_entity_poly.type
_entity_poly.pdbx_seq_one_letter_code
_entity_poly.pdbx_strand_id
1 'polypeptide(L)'
;MLFEAYRKYKETGNDSIFDDEFYKEYVNRTISDFNEVGALVKNGLVSTNLFLDVYWNITLRSWNASRIIIQKRRTSRNYNEYMINFEVLASDAEKYENKRFPSSSV
;
A
#
# COMPACT_ATOMS: atom_id res chain seq x y z
N MET A 1 2.67 9.93 7.98
CA MET A 1 4.00 10.27 7.52
C MET A 1 4.41 9.60 6.23
N LEU A 2 3.75 8.50 5.87
CA LEU A 2 3.99 7.89 4.55
C LEU A 2 3.69 8.88 3.42
N PHE A 3 2.55 9.56 3.48
CA PHE A 3 2.15 10.50 2.40
C PHE A 3 3.08 11.70 2.32
N GLU A 4 3.60 12.16 3.44
CA GLU A 4 4.57 13.24 3.44
C GLU A 4 5.88 12.80 2.80
N ALA A 5 6.35 11.60 3.11
CA ALA A 5 7.55 11.04 2.47
C ALA A 5 7.33 10.88 0.95
N TYR A 6 6.16 10.39 0.56
CA TYR A 6 5.81 10.24 -0.85
C TYR A 6 5.79 11.59 -1.57
N ARG A 7 5.21 12.61 -0.94
CA ARG A 7 5.18 13.96 -1.52
C ARG A 7 6.59 14.48 -1.75
N LYS A 8 7.48 14.30 -0.77
CA LYS A 8 8.89 14.71 -0.93
C LYS A 8 9.59 13.91 -2.02
N TYR A 9 9.32 12.63 -2.13
CA TYR A 9 9.84 11.82 -3.22
C TYR A 9 9.38 12.37 -4.57
N LYS A 10 8.12 12.72 -4.70
CA LYS A 10 7.58 13.28 -5.95
C LYS A 10 8.24 14.58 -6.32
N GLU A 11 8.61 15.40 -5.34
CA GLU A 11 9.28 16.68 -5.57
C GLU A 11 10.75 16.52 -5.97
N THR A 12 11.44 15.54 -5.40
CA THR A 12 12.88 15.42 -5.55
C THR A 12 13.32 14.27 -6.47
N GLY A 13 12.46 13.29 -6.70
CA GLY A 13 12.83 12.07 -7.42
C GLY A 13 13.74 11.15 -6.62
N ASN A 14 14.01 11.45 -5.35
CA ASN A 14 14.94 10.70 -4.52
C ASN A 14 14.19 9.77 -3.59
N ASP A 15 14.25 8.46 -3.89
CA ASP A 15 13.53 7.47 -3.10
C ASP A 15 14.18 7.15 -1.76
N SER A 16 15.41 7.63 -1.50
CA SER A 16 16.04 7.44 -0.20
C SER A 16 15.27 8.14 0.92
N ILE A 17 14.36 9.05 0.58
CA ILE A 17 13.54 9.73 1.59
C ILE A 17 12.71 8.74 2.41
N PHE A 18 12.29 7.61 1.82
CA PHE A 18 11.54 6.60 2.53
C PHE A 18 12.36 5.88 3.61
N ASP A 19 13.67 5.89 3.48
CA ASP A 19 14.60 5.29 4.45
C ASP A 19 15.25 6.33 5.36
N ASP A 20 14.87 7.60 5.21
CA ASP A 20 15.33 8.67 6.10
C ASP A 20 14.87 8.39 7.53
N GLU A 21 15.72 8.63 8.50
CA GLU A 21 15.42 8.34 9.91
C GLU A 21 14.09 8.93 10.37
N PHE A 22 13.73 10.09 9.86
CA PHE A 22 12.48 10.75 10.24
C PHE A 22 11.26 9.98 9.75
N TYR A 23 11.32 9.40 8.55
CA TYR A 23 10.17 8.75 7.93
C TYR A 23 10.18 7.24 8.02
N LYS A 24 11.35 6.63 8.13
CA LYS A 24 11.53 5.19 7.98
C LYS A 24 10.59 4.36 8.86
N GLU A 25 10.50 4.71 10.12
CA GLU A 25 9.67 3.94 11.06
C GLU A 25 8.20 4.01 10.69
N TYR A 26 7.72 5.19 10.33
CA TYR A 26 6.32 5.38 9.94
C TYR A 26 6.00 4.65 8.65
N VAL A 27 6.89 4.72 7.67
CA VAL A 27 6.74 4.02 6.40
C VAL A 27 6.67 2.51 6.65
N ASN A 28 7.62 1.98 7.39
CA ASN A 28 7.70 0.54 7.66
C ASN A 28 6.48 0.05 8.43
N ARG A 29 6.03 0.81 9.41
CA ARG A 29 4.84 0.45 10.18
C ARG A 29 3.61 0.42 9.31
N THR A 30 3.42 1.43 8.48
CA THR A 30 2.23 1.52 7.62
C THR A 30 2.18 0.34 6.65
N ILE A 31 3.27 0.05 5.95
CA ILE A 31 3.25 -1.05 4.97
C ILE A 31 3.14 -2.40 5.65
N SER A 32 3.73 -2.57 6.83
CA SER A 32 3.60 -3.81 7.60
C SER A 32 2.18 -4.03 8.09
N ASP A 33 1.53 -2.98 8.57
CA ASP A 33 0.16 -3.08 9.06
C ASP A 33 -0.80 -3.48 7.94
N PHE A 34 -0.68 -2.87 6.76
CA PHE A 34 -1.51 -3.27 5.63
C PHE A 34 -1.21 -4.68 5.14
N ASN A 35 0.07 -5.08 5.18
CA ASN A 35 0.43 -6.45 4.80
C ASN A 35 -0.17 -7.46 5.78
N GLU A 36 -0.18 -7.13 7.06
CA GLU A 36 -0.79 -7.99 8.08
C GLU A 36 -2.30 -8.10 7.88
N VAL A 37 -2.98 -6.97 7.66
CA VAL A 37 -4.41 -6.99 7.36
C VAL A 37 -4.69 -7.80 6.11
N GLY A 38 -3.87 -7.65 5.08
CA GLY A 38 -3.98 -8.42 3.85
C GLY A 38 -3.90 -9.92 4.10
N ALA A 39 -3.01 -10.34 4.99
CA ALA A 39 -2.89 -11.74 5.38
C ALA A 39 -4.14 -12.23 6.10
N LEU A 40 -4.71 -11.41 7.00
CA LEU A 40 -5.94 -11.76 7.71
C LEU A 40 -7.12 -11.91 6.75
N VAL A 41 -7.22 -11.01 5.78
CA VAL A 41 -8.26 -11.08 4.75
C VAL A 41 -8.09 -12.34 3.90
N LYS A 42 -6.86 -12.61 3.46
CA LYS A 42 -6.55 -13.79 2.65
C LYS A 42 -6.95 -15.09 3.35
N ASN A 43 -6.78 -15.15 4.65
CA ASN A 43 -7.07 -16.35 5.43
C ASN A 43 -8.50 -16.38 5.99
N GLY A 44 -9.34 -15.45 5.57
CA GLY A 44 -10.75 -15.45 5.94
C GLY A 44 -11.04 -14.98 7.36
N LEU A 45 -10.04 -14.44 8.06
CA LEU A 45 -10.23 -13.95 9.42
C LEU A 45 -10.86 -12.56 9.48
N VAL A 46 -10.77 -11.82 8.37
CA VAL A 46 -11.41 -10.52 8.21
C VAL A 46 -12.13 -10.52 6.87
N SER A 47 -13.40 -10.10 6.87
CA SER A 47 -14.16 -10.02 5.63
C SER A 47 -13.58 -8.93 4.72
N THR A 48 -13.29 -9.29 3.48
CA THR A 48 -12.79 -8.34 2.49
C THR A 48 -13.75 -7.18 2.31
N ASN A 49 -15.04 -7.48 2.11
CA ASN A 49 -16.02 -6.43 1.85
C ASN A 49 -16.21 -5.50 3.05
N LEU A 50 -16.27 -6.04 4.25
CA LEU A 50 -16.39 -5.21 5.46
C LEU A 50 -15.19 -4.29 5.63
N PHE A 51 -14.00 -4.83 5.42
CA PHE A 51 -12.79 -4.02 5.53
C PHE A 51 -12.79 -2.91 4.47
N LEU A 52 -13.08 -3.27 3.23
CA LEU A 52 -13.00 -2.32 2.12
C LEU A 52 -14.13 -1.28 2.16
N ASP A 53 -15.31 -1.63 2.72
CA ASP A 53 -16.36 -0.63 2.90
C ASP A 53 -15.85 0.61 3.65
N VAL A 54 -14.94 0.40 4.59
CA VAL A 54 -14.40 1.49 5.42
C VAL A 54 -13.06 1.99 4.88
N TYR A 55 -12.18 1.07 4.44
CA TYR A 55 -10.76 1.38 4.25
C TYR A 55 -10.28 1.29 2.80
N TRP A 56 -11.18 1.16 1.80
CA TRP A 56 -10.74 1.01 0.41
C TRP A 56 -9.84 2.17 -0.05
N ASN A 57 -10.22 3.40 0.30
CA ASN A 57 -9.52 4.59 -0.17
C ASN A 57 -8.12 4.70 0.45
N ILE A 58 -8.04 4.56 1.77
CA ILE A 58 -6.73 4.66 2.44
C ILE A 58 -5.82 3.51 2.03
N THR A 59 -6.37 2.34 1.76
CA THR A 59 -5.59 1.19 1.28
C THR A 59 -4.97 1.50 -0.08
N LEU A 60 -5.75 2.00 -1.02
CA LEU A 60 -5.25 2.36 -2.35
C LEU A 60 -4.23 3.50 -2.29
N ARG A 61 -4.53 4.53 -1.54
CA ARG A 61 -3.62 5.68 -1.42
C ARG A 61 -2.31 5.27 -0.78
N SER A 62 -2.38 4.43 0.25
CA SER A 62 -1.17 3.94 0.92
C SER A 62 -0.34 3.05 0.00
N TRP A 63 -0.99 2.19 -0.79
CA TRP A 63 -0.29 1.37 -1.77
C TRP A 63 0.39 2.24 -2.82
N ASN A 64 -0.33 3.19 -3.40
CA ASN A 64 0.23 4.08 -4.42
C ASN A 64 1.41 4.91 -3.89
N ALA A 65 1.36 5.29 -2.63
CA ALA A 65 2.43 6.06 -2.01
C ALA A 65 3.65 5.22 -1.65
N SER A 66 3.48 3.92 -1.40
CA SER A 66 4.57 3.06 -0.93
C SER A 66 5.11 2.09 -1.98
N ARG A 67 4.42 1.94 -3.11
CA ARG A 67 4.82 0.93 -4.11
C ARG A 67 6.25 1.12 -4.61
N ILE A 68 6.72 2.35 -4.71
CA ILE A 68 8.08 2.62 -5.20
C ILE A 68 9.13 2.03 -4.25
N ILE A 69 8.96 2.22 -2.95
CA ILE A 69 9.91 1.68 -1.99
C ILE A 69 9.77 0.16 -1.84
N ILE A 70 8.55 -0.36 -1.98
CA ILE A 70 8.33 -1.80 -1.95
C ILE A 70 9.04 -2.47 -3.14
N GLN A 71 8.90 -1.92 -4.34
CA GLN A 71 9.58 -2.45 -5.52
C GLN A 71 11.09 -2.38 -5.39
N LYS A 72 11.61 -1.27 -4.88
CA LYS A 72 13.05 -1.13 -4.65
C LYS A 72 13.56 -2.20 -3.68
N ARG A 73 12.83 -2.45 -2.60
CA ARG A 73 13.23 -3.47 -1.62
C ARG A 73 13.13 -4.87 -2.17
N ARG A 74 12.14 -5.16 -3.02
CA ARG A 74 12.03 -6.45 -3.69
C ARG A 74 13.27 -6.74 -4.54
N THR A 75 13.70 -5.75 -5.29
CA THR A 75 14.87 -5.88 -6.14
C THR A 75 16.15 -6.01 -5.32
N SER A 76 16.34 -5.11 -4.35
CA SER A 76 17.60 -5.08 -3.58
C SER A 76 17.76 -6.29 -2.67
N ARG A 77 16.66 -6.89 -2.22
CA ARG A 77 16.68 -8.06 -1.34
C ARG A 77 16.49 -9.37 -2.10
N ASN A 78 16.29 -9.31 -3.41
CA ASN A 78 15.96 -10.45 -4.24
C ASN A 78 14.78 -11.23 -3.64
N TYR A 79 13.73 -10.51 -3.26
CA TYR A 79 12.57 -11.07 -2.58
C TYR A 79 11.30 -10.48 -3.19
N ASN A 80 10.79 -11.14 -4.24
CA ASN A 80 9.66 -10.64 -5.00
C ASN A 80 8.34 -10.65 -4.23
N GLU A 81 8.23 -11.46 -3.19
CA GLU A 81 7.01 -11.59 -2.41
C GLU A 81 6.93 -10.63 -1.23
N TYR A 82 7.93 -9.77 -1.06
CA TYR A 82 7.93 -8.77 -0.01
C TYR A 82 6.66 -7.92 -0.13
N MET A 83 5.88 -7.87 0.95
CA MET A 83 4.60 -7.13 1.04
C MET A 83 3.55 -7.57 0.02
N ILE A 84 3.55 -8.84 -0.37
CA ILE A 84 2.61 -9.35 -1.37
C ILE A 84 1.16 -9.28 -0.89
N ASN A 85 0.91 -9.46 0.40
CA ASN A 85 -0.45 -9.42 0.93
C ASN A 85 -1.01 -7.99 0.90
N PHE A 86 -0.16 -6.98 1.06
CA PHE A 86 -0.55 -5.60 0.88
C PHE A 86 -0.91 -5.34 -0.58
N GLU A 87 -0.10 -5.83 -1.50
CA GLU A 87 -0.37 -5.67 -2.93
C GLU A 87 -1.72 -6.29 -3.33
N VAL A 88 -1.99 -7.50 -2.87
CA VAL A 88 -3.25 -8.18 -3.16
C VAL A 88 -4.42 -7.41 -2.56
N LEU A 89 -4.28 -6.93 -1.33
CA LEU A 89 -5.32 -6.13 -0.69
C LEU A 89 -5.59 -4.84 -1.48
N ALA A 90 -4.54 -4.20 -1.96
CA ALA A 90 -4.68 -3.00 -2.79
C ALA A 90 -5.36 -3.30 -4.12
N SER A 91 -5.06 -4.45 -4.73
CA SER A 91 -5.75 -4.89 -5.94
C SER A 91 -7.25 -5.10 -5.67
N ASP A 92 -7.60 -5.70 -4.54
CA ASP A 92 -8.98 -5.87 -4.15
C ASP A 92 -9.67 -4.52 -3.90
N ALA A 93 -8.94 -3.57 -3.32
CA ALA A 93 -9.46 -2.22 -3.10
C ALA A 93 -9.74 -1.50 -4.42
N GLU A 94 -8.89 -1.70 -5.42
CA GLU A 94 -9.11 -1.12 -6.75
C GLU A 94 -10.35 -1.70 -7.40
N LYS A 95 -10.53 -3.01 -7.31
CA LYS A 95 -11.73 -3.68 -7.82
C LYS A 95 -12.99 -3.19 -7.09
N TYR A 96 -12.89 -3.00 -5.80
CA TYR A 96 -13.98 -2.45 -4.99
C TYR A 96 -14.37 -1.05 -5.45
N GLU A 97 -13.37 -0.19 -5.67
CA GLU A 97 -13.60 1.16 -6.17
C GLU A 97 -14.31 1.14 -7.53
N ASN A 98 -13.81 0.33 -8.45
CA ASN A 98 -14.36 0.27 -9.81
C ASN A 98 -15.79 -0.26 -9.82
N LYS A 99 -16.12 -1.18 -8.93
CA LYS A 99 -17.45 -1.74 -8.83
C LYS A 99 -18.43 -0.79 -8.18
N ARG A 100 -17.99 -0.08 -7.14
CA ARG A 100 -18.85 0.82 -6.37
C ARG A 100 -19.01 2.19 -7.03
N PHE A 101 -17.96 2.66 -7.69
CA PHE A 101 -17.95 3.95 -8.38
C PHE A 101 -17.56 3.73 -9.83
N PRO A 102 -18.44 3.14 -10.65
CA PRO A 102 -18.10 2.89 -12.04
C PRO A 102 -17.91 4.24 -12.70
N SER A 103 -16.76 4.48 -13.10
CA SER A 103 -16.41 5.73 -13.60
C SER A 103 -16.86 5.86 -14.88
N SER A 104 -17.12 5.55 -15.11
CA SER A 104 -17.26 5.84 -16.06
C SER A 104 -16.94 6.10 -16.98
N SER A 105 -16.57 5.97 -16.96
CA SER A 105 -16.02 6.04 -17.81
C SER A 105 -16.49 6.48 -18.70
N VAL A 106 -16.91 6.84 -18.66
CA VAL A 106 -17.35 7.27 -19.66
C VAL A 106 -16.74 7.63 -20.40
#